data_d1cbfc98c09a0a23a8c3f8fc221d65d1
#
_entry.id   d1cbfc98c09a0a23a8c3f8fc221d65d1
#
_cell.length_a   1.000
_cell.length_b   1.000
_cell.length_c   1.000
_cell.angle_alpha   90.00
_cell.angle_beta   90.00
_cell.angle_gamma   90.00
#
_symmetry.space_group_name_H-M   'P 1'
#
loop_
_entity.id
_entity.type
_entity.pdbx_description
1 polymer ?
#
loop_
_entity_poly.entity_id
_entity_poly.type
_entity_poly.pdbx_seq_one_letter_code
_entity_poly.pdbx_strand_id
1 'polypeptide(L)'
;MPDNTIISNLPVFLGCDAEYEESRICVFGAPFDSTTSFRPGTRFAPQTMRADSWGLETYSPYQDRDLTDTKIFDCGDLELPLGDTEQVLSIIEDFAAEIIKENKTPVMIGGEH
;
A
#
# COMPACT_ATOMS: atom_id res chain seq x y z
N MET A 1 1.50 0.28 14.72
CA MET A 1 1.44 0.84 13.35
C MET A 1 1.26 2.35 13.42
N PRO A 2 1.99 3.11 12.61
CA PRO A 2 1.77 4.55 12.54
C PRO A 2 0.43 4.83 11.87
N ASP A 3 -0.52 5.40 12.59
CA ASP A 3 -1.89 5.56 12.11
C ASP A 3 -2.29 6.99 11.76
N ASN A 4 -1.46 7.98 12.12
CA ASN A 4 -1.79 9.39 11.91
C ASN A 4 -1.70 9.83 10.45
N THR A 5 -1.10 9.01 9.60
CA THR A 5 -0.87 9.33 8.19
C THR A 5 -1.68 8.45 7.25
N ILE A 6 -2.62 7.69 7.78
CA ILE A 6 -3.41 6.73 7.01
C ILE A 6 -4.81 7.26 6.77
N ILE A 7 -5.29 7.12 5.54
CA ILE A 7 -6.68 7.34 5.19
C ILE A 7 -7.45 6.06 5.50
N SER A 8 -8.44 6.16 6.36
CA SER A 8 -9.25 5.02 6.78
C SER A 8 -10.42 4.76 5.83
N ASN A 9 -11.10 3.63 6.04
CA ASN A 9 -12.33 3.26 5.32
C ASN A 9 -12.14 2.97 3.83
N LEU A 10 -10.93 2.60 3.43
CA LEU A 10 -10.68 2.13 2.08
C LEU A 10 -10.92 0.61 2.01
N PRO A 11 -11.37 0.08 0.85
CA PRO A 11 -11.38 -1.36 0.65
C PRO A 11 -9.94 -1.90 0.70
N VAL A 12 -9.79 -3.16 1.07
CA VAL A 12 -8.48 -3.80 1.12
C VAL A 12 -8.23 -4.58 -0.17
N PHE A 13 -6.96 -4.83 -0.47
CA PHE A 13 -6.60 -5.73 -1.55
C PHE A 13 -7.09 -7.15 -1.27
N LEU A 14 -7.51 -7.85 -2.31
CA LEU A 14 -7.86 -9.26 -2.21
C LEU A 14 -6.69 -10.05 -1.62
N GLY A 15 -6.97 -10.89 -0.64
CA GLY A 15 -5.96 -11.75 -0.01
C GLY A 15 -5.21 -11.12 1.16
N CYS A 16 -5.46 -9.85 1.46
CA CYS A 16 -4.84 -9.17 2.60
C CYS A 16 -5.75 -9.31 3.83
N ASP A 17 -5.79 -10.52 4.37
CA ASP A 17 -6.73 -10.88 5.44
C ASP A 17 -6.10 -10.90 6.83
N ALA A 18 -4.78 -10.78 6.94
CA ALA A 18 -4.12 -10.84 8.22
C ALA A 18 -4.31 -9.55 9.02
N GLU A 19 -4.34 -9.68 10.34
CA GLU A 19 -4.22 -8.51 11.21
C GLU A 19 -2.78 -8.01 11.20
N TYR A 20 -2.58 -6.73 11.49
CA TYR A 20 -1.25 -6.14 11.45
C TYR A 20 -0.24 -6.92 12.31
N GLU A 21 -0.64 -7.28 13.52
CA GLU A 21 0.26 -7.95 14.48
C GLU A 21 0.74 -9.30 13.97
N GLU A 22 -0.07 -9.98 13.16
CA GLU A 22 0.25 -11.30 12.61
C GLU A 22 0.92 -11.22 11.24
N SER A 23 0.91 -10.06 10.61
CA SER A 23 1.37 -9.91 9.24
C SER A 23 2.89 -9.99 9.12
N ARG A 24 3.34 -10.45 7.97
CA ARG A 24 4.75 -10.42 7.59
C ARG A 24 5.01 -9.37 6.51
N ILE A 25 3.99 -9.06 5.73
CA ILE A 25 4.05 -8.08 4.64
C ILE A 25 2.99 -7.03 4.89
N CYS A 26 3.36 -5.78 4.74
CA CYS A 26 2.44 -4.66 4.86
C CYS A 26 2.42 -3.90 3.54
N VAL A 27 1.25 -3.91 2.89
CA VAL A 27 1.03 -3.17 1.65
C VAL A 27 0.47 -1.80 2.01
N PHE A 28 0.98 -0.77 1.38
CA PHE A 28 0.43 0.57 1.54
C PHE A 28 0.49 1.35 0.24
N GLY A 29 -0.45 2.27 0.08
CA GLY A 29 -0.47 3.16 -1.07
C GLY A 29 0.27 4.46 -0.79
N ALA A 30 1.01 4.94 -1.78
CA ALA A 30 1.63 6.26 -1.77
C ALA A 30 1.09 7.04 -2.97
N PRO A 31 -0.12 7.61 -2.85
CA PRO A 31 -0.83 8.18 -4.00
C PRO A 31 -0.33 9.58 -4.35
N PHE A 32 0.90 9.65 -4.83
CA PHE A 32 1.58 10.90 -5.18
C PHE A 32 1.57 11.11 -6.69
N ASP A 33 1.17 12.31 -7.14
CA ASP A 33 1.22 12.66 -8.56
C ASP A 33 1.49 14.15 -8.80
N SER A 34 2.08 14.84 -7.84
CA SER A 34 2.31 16.28 -7.90
C SER A 34 3.36 16.67 -8.94
N THR A 35 4.19 15.75 -9.40
CA THR A 35 5.29 16.03 -10.33
C THR A 35 5.16 15.26 -11.64
N THR A 36 3.98 14.75 -11.96
CA THR A 36 3.77 14.02 -13.21
C THR A 36 4.05 14.93 -14.42
N SER A 37 4.77 14.40 -15.39
CA SER A 37 5.18 15.16 -16.57
C SER A 37 4.20 15.11 -17.71
N PHE A 38 3.23 14.18 -17.65
CA PHE A 38 2.28 14.01 -18.78
C PHE A 38 0.84 14.19 -18.32
N ARG A 39 0.31 13.26 -17.52
CA ARG A 39 -1.07 13.32 -17.05
C ARG A 39 -1.13 13.14 -15.54
N PRO A 40 -1.84 14.03 -14.82
CA PRO A 40 -2.14 13.75 -13.43
C PRO A 40 -3.15 12.60 -13.33
N GLY A 41 -3.26 12.01 -12.14
CA GLY A 41 -4.22 10.94 -11.89
C GLY A 41 -3.59 9.66 -11.37
N THR A 42 -2.25 9.56 -11.35
CA THR A 42 -1.58 8.40 -10.79
C THR A 42 -1.89 8.21 -9.31
N ARG A 43 -2.33 9.27 -8.63
CA ARG A 43 -2.75 9.18 -7.23
C ARG A 43 -3.95 8.25 -7.01
N PHE A 44 -4.70 7.96 -8.06
CA PHE A 44 -5.86 7.07 -7.96
C PHE A 44 -5.49 5.59 -8.12
N ALA A 45 -4.24 5.30 -8.48
CA ALA A 45 -3.83 3.92 -8.78
C ALA A 45 -4.03 2.95 -7.62
N PRO A 46 -3.60 3.28 -6.38
CA PRO A 46 -3.79 2.32 -5.30
C PRO A 46 -5.24 1.94 -5.07
N GLN A 47 -6.15 2.91 -5.07
CA GLN A 47 -7.57 2.65 -4.87
C GLN A 47 -8.18 1.84 -6.01
N THR A 48 -7.82 2.19 -7.24
CA THR A 48 -8.32 1.48 -8.43
C THR A 48 -7.83 0.04 -8.42
N MET A 49 -6.59 -0.18 -8.08
CA MET A 49 -6.03 -1.53 -7.99
C MET A 49 -6.71 -2.36 -6.90
N ARG A 50 -7.02 -1.74 -5.76
CA ARG A 50 -7.75 -2.44 -4.70
C ARG A 50 -9.13 -2.90 -5.19
N ALA A 51 -9.86 -2.00 -5.82
CA ALA A 51 -11.19 -2.33 -6.34
C ALA A 51 -11.13 -3.45 -7.38
N ASP A 52 -10.16 -3.37 -8.29
CA ASP A 52 -10.02 -4.36 -9.36
C ASP A 52 -9.49 -5.70 -8.85
N SER A 53 -8.79 -5.73 -7.71
CA SER A 53 -8.22 -6.96 -7.17
C SER A 53 -9.29 -8.01 -6.85
N TRP A 54 -10.50 -7.59 -6.53
CA TRP A 54 -11.60 -8.50 -6.18
C TRP A 54 -12.13 -9.30 -7.36
N GLY A 55 -11.69 -8.97 -8.59
CA GLY A 55 -11.93 -9.78 -9.78
C GLY A 55 -10.91 -10.88 -10.00
N LEU A 56 -9.91 -10.99 -9.12
CA LEU A 56 -8.85 -11.98 -9.24
C LEU A 56 -9.05 -13.12 -8.23
N GLU A 57 -8.22 -14.14 -8.34
CA GLU A 57 -8.19 -15.25 -7.40
C GLU A 57 -6.91 -15.20 -6.57
N THR A 58 -6.98 -15.69 -5.34
CA THR A 58 -5.82 -15.71 -4.45
C THR A 58 -4.90 -16.89 -4.69
N TYR A 59 -5.39 -17.95 -5.32
CA TYR A 59 -4.61 -19.15 -5.58
C TYR A 59 -3.83 -19.06 -6.88
N SER A 60 -2.57 -19.45 -6.84
CA SER A 60 -1.72 -19.55 -8.03
C SER A 60 -1.48 -21.01 -8.37
N PRO A 61 -2.03 -21.51 -9.51
CA PRO A 61 -1.75 -22.88 -9.93
C PRO A 61 -0.29 -23.10 -10.32
N TYR A 62 0.40 -22.05 -10.75
CA TYR A 62 1.81 -22.15 -11.12
C TYR A 62 2.71 -22.38 -9.92
N GLN A 63 2.35 -21.79 -8.78
CA GLN A 63 3.15 -21.92 -7.56
C GLN A 63 2.54 -22.93 -6.58
N ASP A 64 1.31 -23.35 -6.83
CA ASP A 64 0.53 -24.17 -5.91
C ASP A 64 0.49 -23.56 -4.51
N ARG A 65 0.17 -22.26 -4.47
CA ARG A 65 0.14 -21.49 -3.23
C ARG A 65 -1.06 -20.54 -3.23
N ASP A 66 -1.57 -20.30 -2.05
CA ASP A 66 -2.63 -19.32 -1.84
C ASP A 66 -2.05 -18.07 -1.18
N LEU A 67 -2.39 -16.90 -1.73
CA LEU A 67 -1.90 -15.62 -1.23
C LEU A 67 -2.26 -15.41 0.25
N THR A 68 -3.40 -15.92 0.67
CA THR A 68 -3.85 -15.76 2.07
C THR A 68 -2.92 -16.44 3.08
N ASP A 69 -2.12 -17.40 2.65
CA ASP A 69 -1.14 -18.05 3.52
C ASP A 69 0.08 -17.17 3.81
N THR A 70 0.24 -16.08 3.08
CA THR A 70 1.42 -15.20 3.19
C THR A 70 1.33 -14.21 4.34
N LYS A 71 0.15 -14.01 4.92
CA LYS A 71 -0.07 -13.09 6.03
C LYS A 71 0.25 -11.65 5.67
N ILE A 72 -0.59 -11.08 4.80
CA ILE A 72 -0.45 -9.72 4.31
C ILE A 72 -1.48 -8.83 4.99
N PHE A 73 -1.04 -7.68 5.46
CA PHE A 73 -1.91 -6.63 5.97
C PHE A 73 -1.91 -5.45 5.00
N ASP A 74 -3.09 -4.96 4.64
CA ASP A 74 -3.23 -3.77 3.81
C ASP A 74 -3.38 -2.56 4.74
N CYS A 75 -2.36 -1.72 4.77
CA CYS A 75 -2.34 -0.54 5.65
C CYS A 75 -3.27 0.59 5.17
N GLY A 76 -3.74 0.53 3.93
CA GLY A 76 -4.43 1.65 3.31
C GLY A 76 -3.47 2.60 2.63
N ASP A 77 -3.91 3.81 2.34
CA ASP A 77 -3.11 4.81 1.64
C ASP A 77 -2.60 5.88 2.60
N LEU A 78 -1.39 6.33 2.37
CA LEU A 78 -0.84 7.47 3.08
C LEU A 78 -1.58 8.74 2.66
N GLU A 79 -1.81 9.62 3.61
CA GLU A 79 -2.32 10.97 3.33
C GLU A 79 -1.12 11.87 3.06
N LEU A 80 -0.95 12.26 1.79
CA LEU A 80 0.22 13.01 1.36
C LEU A 80 -0.14 14.45 1.05
N PRO A 81 0.65 15.43 1.52
CA PRO A 81 0.40 16.84 1.20
C PRO A 81 0.71 17.13 -0.26
N LEU A 82 0.01 18.12 -0.81
CA LEU A 82 0.26 18.59 -2.17
C LEU A 82 1.42 19.59 -2.17
N GLY A 83 2.24 19.53 -3.21
CA GLY A 83 3.19 20.58 -3.51
C GLY A 83 4.50 20.58 -2.71
N ASP A 84 4.67 19.68 -1.75
CA ASP A 84 5.92 19.58 -0.98
C ASP A 84 6.52 18.17 -1.14
N THR A 85 7.32 18.01 -2.17
CA THR A 85 7.90 16.72 -2.51
C THR A 85 8.82 16.18 -1.40
N GLU A 86 9.60 17.05 -0.77
CA GLU A 86 10.49 16.61 0.31
C GLU A 86 9.69 16.06 1.50
N GLN A 87 8.60 16.73 1.86
CA GLN A 87 7.75 16.25 2.94
C GLN A 87 7.10 14.94 2.59
N VAL A 88 6.63 14.77 1.34
CA VAL A 88 6.04 13.53 0.86
C VAL A 88 7.03 12.37 0.98
N LEU A 89 8.25 12.57 0.48
CA LEU A 89 9.28 11.54 0.56
C LEU A 89 9.63 11.19 2.00
N SER A 90 9.66 12.17 2.88
CA SER A 90 9.92 11.96 4.30
C SER A 90 8.82 11.13 4.95
N ILE A 91 7.56 11.40 4.62
CA ILE A 91 6.41 10.62 5.14
C ILE A 91 6.51 9.16 4.68
N ILE A 92 6.81 8.94 3.40
CA ILE A 92 6.94 7.59 2.85
C ILE A 92 8.10 6.85 3.53
N GLU A 93 9.24 7.51 3.66
CA GLU A 93 10.41 6.93 4.30
C GLU A 93 10.12 6.53 5.74
N ASP A 94 9.53 7.42 6.51
CA ASP A 94 9.22 7.17 7.92
C ASP A 94 8.23 6.02 8.07
N PHE A 95 7.23 5.96 7.21
CA PHE A 95 6.24 4.90 7.25
C PHE A 95 6.87 3.54 6.94
N ALA A 96 7.66 3.47 5.87
CA ALA A 96 8.35 2.24 5.49
C ALA A 96 9.36 1.81 6.57
N ALA A 97 10.09 2.75 7.13
CA ALA A 97 11.05 2.48 8.18
C ALA A 97 10.39 1.89 9.42
N GLU A 98 9.20 2.38 9.78
CA GLU A 98 8.45 1.85 10.92
C GLU A 98 8.05 0.40 10.69
N ILE A 99 7.63 0.06 9.48
CA ILE A 99 7.28 -1.32 9.12
C ILE A 99 8.50 -2.22 9.23
N ILE A 100 9.64 -1.78 8.70
CA ILE A 100 10.90 -2.54 8.75
C ILE A 100 11.35 -2.73 10.19
N LYS A 101 11.23 -1.70 11.00
CA LYS A 101 11.61 -1.76 12.42
C LYS A 101 10.83 -2.83 13.19
N GLU A 102 9.61 -3.12 12.75
CA GLU A 102 8.78 -4.15 13.35
C GLU A 102 8.97 -5.52 12.68
N ASN A 103 10.04 -5.68 11.92
CA ASN A 103 10.43 -6.93 11.25
C ASN A 103 9.43 -7.39 10.19
N LYS A 104 8.78 -6.44 9.52
CA LYS A 104 7.85 -6.71 8.43
C LYS A 104 8.41 -6.14 7.13
N THR A 105 7.92 -6.65 6.02
CA THR A 105 8.34 -6.19 4.69
C THR A 105 7.34 -5.19 4.14
N PRO A 106 7.75 -3.96 3.85
CA PRO A 106 6.85 -2.99 3.22
C PRO A 106 6.75 -3.25 1.72
N VAL A 107 5.54 -3.11 1.19
CA VAL A 107 5.27 -3.13 -0.26
C VAL A 107 4.50 -1.87 -0.58
N MET A 108 5.11 -0.98 -1.34
CA MET A 108 4.50 0.30 -1.69
C MET A 108 3.88 0.24 -3.08
N ILE A 109 2.66 0.73 -3.18
CA ILE A 109 1.97 0.91 -4.46
C ILE A 109 1.88 2.43 -4.70
N GLY A 110 2.57 2.93 -5.70
CA GLY A 110 2.47 4.33 -6.08
C GLY A 110 1.26 4.56 -6.99
N GLY A 111 1.12 5.64 -7.37
CA GLY A 111 1.48 6.97 -7.72
C GLY A 111 2.63 6.99 -8.74
N GLU A 112 3.23 8.13 -8.82
CA GLU A 112 4.34 8.31 -9.74
C GLU A 112 5.68 7.90 -9.11
N HIS A 113 6.70 7.84 -9.95
CA HIS A 113 8.03 7.42 -9.51
C HIS A 113 8.81 8.57 -8.85
#